data_3ca83b2540c9d6d74a8731151a1b68c4
#
_entry.id   3ca83b2540c9d6d74a8731151a1b68c4
#
_cell.length_a   1.000
_cell.length_b   1.000
_cell.length_c   1.000
_cell.angle_alpha   90.00
_cell.angle_beta   90.00
_cell.angle_gamma   90.00
#
_symmetry.space_group_name_H-M   'P 1'
#
loop_
_entity.id
_entity.type
_entity.pdbx_description
1 polymer ?
#
loop_
_entity_poly.entity_id
_entity_poly.type
_entity_poly.pdbx_seq_one_letter_code
_entity_poly.pdbx_strand_id
1 'polypeptide(L)'
;MLRAFNDTLITLIPKIDNPLNLTQYRPISLCNVFYKIISKILVNRLKPILGQCVSQNQSAFVPGRQIIDNVLMAHEYIHRLNRKRNGKESYMAIKLDMSKAYDHVEWGFLAKIMEKMDFCM
;
A
#
# COMPACT_ATOMS: atom_id res chain seq x y z
N MET A 1 22.41 14.17 -2.15
CA MET A 1 22.53 13.11 -1.15
C MET A 1 23.74 12.24 -1.52
N LEU A 2 24.68 11.99 -0.61
CA LEU A 2 25.85 11.17 -0.90
C LEU A 2 25.39 9.74 -1.27
N ARG A 3 25.95 9.16 -2.34
CA ARG A 3 25.59 7.81 -2.82
C ARG A 3 25.58 6.77 -1.70
N ALA A 4 26.57 6.80 -0.81
CA ALA A 4 26.72 5.89 0.31
C ALA A 4 25.50 5.84 1.28
N PHE A 5 24.69 6.89 1.36
CA PHE A 5 23.49 6.89 2.21
C PHE A 5 22.27 6.22 1.55
N ASN A 6 22.32 6.04 0.22
CA ASN A 6 21.25 5.41 -0.54
C ASN A 6 21.53 3.94 -0.88
N ASP A 7 22.72 3.44 -0.55
CA ASP A 7 23.07 2.05 -0.79
C ASP A 7 22.22 1.14 0.10
N THR A 8 21.63 0.13 -0.53
CA THR A 8 20.69 -0.79 0.12
C THR A 8 21.07 -2.22 -0.21
N LEU A 9 21.17 -3.05 0.81
CA LEU A 9 21.35 -4.49 0.64
C LEU A 9 19.98 -5.13 0.37
N ILE A 10 19.91 -5.98 -0.66
CA ILE A 10 18.69 -6.73 -0.97
C ILE A 10 18.86 -8.16 -0.48
N THR A 11 17.99 -8.59 0.41
CA THR A 11 17.91 -9.98 0.90
C THR A 11 16.68 -10.64 0.31
N LEU A 12 16.84 -11.86 -0.21
CA LEU A 12 15.75 -12.65 -0.79
C LEU A 12 15.20 -13.62 0.26
N ILE A 13 13.91 -13.48 0.57
CA ILE A 13 13.21 -14.42 1.46
C ILE A 13 12.29 -15.30 0.63
N PRO A 14 12.36 -16.64 0.76
CA PRO A 14 11.51 -17.56 0.03
C PRO A 14 10.04 -17.38 0.43
N LYS A 15 9.12 -17.46 -0.54
CA LYS A 15 7.66 -17.45 -0.33
C LYS A 15 7.09 -18.85 -0.15
N ILE A 16 7.82 -19.84 -0.63
CA ILE A 16 7.45 -21.26 -0.64
C ILE A 16 8.65 -22.09 -0.24
N ASP A 17 8.40 -23.31 0.20
CA ASP A 17 9.46 -24.30 0.41
C ASP A 17 10.08 -24.69 -0.94
N ASN A 18 11.43 -24.73 -1.02
CA ASN A 18 12.19 -25.06 -2.24
C ASN A 18 11.88 -24.17 -3.46
N PRO A 19 12.14 -22.87 -3.40
CA PRO A 19 11.89 -21.96 -4.51
C PRO A 19 12.87 -22.21 -5.66
N LEU A 20 12.36 -22.38 -6.88
CA LEU A 20 13.13 -22.63 -8.10
C LEU A 20 13.36 -21.37 -8.92
N ASN A 21 12.49 -20.35 -8.79
CA ASN A 21 12.52 -19.13 -9.58
C ASN A 21 12.56 -17.89 -8.70
N LEU A 22 13.16 -16.80 -9.20
CA LEU A 22 13.23 -15.51 -8.49
C LEU A 22 11.85 -14.92 -8.12
N THR A 23 10.82 -15.21 -8.88
CA THR A 23 9.43 -14.78 -8.58
C THR A 23 8.88 -15.38 -7.30
N GLN A 24 9.47 -16.48 -6.83
CA GLN A 24 9.10 -17.19 -5.59
C GLN A 24 9.82 -16.62 -4.36
N TYR A 25 10.65 -15.60 -4.53
CA TYR A 25 11.28 -14.87 -3.44
C TYR A 25 10.62 -13.50 -3.24
N ARG A 26 10.72 -12.99 -2.02
CA ARG A 26 10.41 -11.60 -1.67
C ARG A 26 11.71 -10.85 -1.51
N PRO A 27 12.01 -9.86 -2.35
CA PRO A 27 13.14 -8.97 -2.10
C PRO A 27 12.83 -8.07 -0.92
N ILE A 28 13.71 -8.05 0.07
CA ILE A 28 13.62 -7.14 1.22
C ILE A 28 14.83 -6.23 1.18
N SER A 29 14.58 -4.94 1.18
CA SER A 29 15.59 -3.89 1.17
C SER A 29 16.03 -3.56 2.59
N LEU A 30 17.29 -3.80 2.88
CA LEU A 30 17.95 -3.47 4.15
C LEU A 30 18.63 -2.10 4.01
N CYS A 31 17.84 -1.04 4.21
CA CYS A 31 18.35 0.33 4.17
C CYS A 31 19.21 0.64 5.38
N ASN A 32 20.20 1.54 5.18
CA ASN A 32 21.05 2.00 6.27
C ASN A 32 20.28 2.83 7.32
N VAL A 33 20.90 3.05 8.48
CA VAL A 33 20.27 3.72 9.62
C VAL A 33 19.91 5.16 9.29
N PHE A 34 20.75 5.90 8.57
CA PHE A 34 20.48 7.30 8.20
C PHE A 34 19.25 7.43 7.32
N TYR A 35 19.12 6.56 6.33
CA TYR A 35 17.91 6.52 5.49
C TYR A 35 16.64 6.27 6.32
N LYS A 36 16.70 5.34 7.26
CA LYS A 36 15.59 5.03 8.18
C LYS A 36 15.21 6.22 9.05
N ILE A 37 16.21 6.96 9.56
CA ILE A 37 15.96 8.17 10.38
C ILE A 37 15.26 9.24 9.54
N ILE A 38 15.79 9.57 8.36
CA ILE A 38 15.19 10.56 7.46
C ILE A 38 13.76 10.17 7.09
N SER A 39 13.57 8.93 6.65
CA SER A 39 12.24 8.41 6.31
C SER A 39 11.27 8.50 7.50
N LYS A 40 11.73 8.20 8.71
CA LYS A 40 10.91 8.28 9.91
C LYS A 40 10.50 9.71 10.25
N ILE A 41 11.39 10.68 10.07
CA ILE A 41 11.09 12.11 10.25
C ILE A 41 9.99 12.54 9.27
N LEU A 42 10.13 12.18 7.98
CA LEU A 42 9.12 12.49 6.96
C LEU A 42 7.78 11.84 7.28
N VAL A 43 7.76 10.57 7.65
CA VAL A 43 6.55 9.86 8.06
C VAL A 43 5.89 10.53 9.26
N ASN A 44 6.64 10.90 10.28
CA ASN A 44 6.09 11.55 11.47
C ASN A 44 5.45 12.92 11.16
N ARG A 45 6.00 13.66 10.18
CA ARG A 45 5.42 14.93 9.71
C ARG A 45 4.19 14.73 8.84
N LEU A 46 4.18 13.67 8.02
CA LEU A 46 3.06 13.36 7.13
C LEU A 46 1.86 12.74 7.87
N LYS A 47 2.13 11.97 8.91
CA LYS A 47 1.13 11.19 9.63
C LYS A 47 -0.11 11.97 10.11
N PRO A 48 0.01 13.20 10.66
CA PRO A 48 -1.16 13.98 11.10
C PRO A 48 -2.10 14.39 9.98
N ILE A 49 -1.57 14.61 8.77
CA ILE A 49 -2.35 15.09 7.61
C ILE A 49 -2.89 13.98 6.73
N LEU A 50 -2.34 12.76 6.83
CA LEU A 50 -2.76 11.60 6.02
C LEU A 50 -4.26 11.32 6.11
N GLY A 51 -4.86 11.49 7.28
CA GLY A 51 -6.29 11.27 7.47
C GLY A 51 -7.19 12.16 6.63
N GLN A 52 -6.70 13.35 6.25
CA GLN A 52 -7.42 14.31 5.40
C GLN A 52 -7.18 14.05 3.91
N CYS A 53 -6.00 13.52 3.56
CA CYS A 53 -5.61 13.26 2.17
C CYS A 53 -6.13 11.93 1.63
N VAL A 54 -6.46 10.98 2.50
CA VAL A 54 -6.77 9.60 2.14
C VAL A 54 -8.24 9.29 2.39
N SER A 55 -8.89 8.65 1.43
CA SER A 55 -10.29 8.22 1.54
C SER A 55 -10.55 7.47 2.85
N GLN A 56 -11.75 7.66 3.42
CA GLN A 56 -12.17 6.97 4.64
C GLN A 56 -12.19 5.43 4.49
N ASN A 57 -12.34 4.93 3.28
CA ASN A 57 -12.35 3.49 2.99
C ASN A 57 -10.95 2.87 2.98
N GLN A 58 -9.88 3.69 2.96
CA GLN A 58 -8.51 3.21 3.04
C GLN A 58 -8.10 3.01 4.49
N SER A 59 -7.84 1.77 4.90
CA SER A 59 -7.40 1.46 6.27
C SER A 59 -5.91 1.17 6.39
N ALA A 60 -5.28 0.63 5.35
CA ALA A 60 -3.85 0.32 5.40
C ALA A 60 -3.00 1.58 5.55
N PHE A 61 -2.04 1.55 6.48
CA PHE A 61 -1.07 2.62 6.78
C PHE A 61 -1.64 3.93 7.34
N VAL A 62 -2.95 3.99 7.61
CA VAL A 62 -3.59 5.18 8.19
C VAL A 62 -3.78 4.97 9.70
N PRO A 63 -3.27 5.89 10.56
CA PRO A 63 -3.39 5.75 12.00
C PRO A 63 -4.85 5.68 12.46
N GLY A 64 -5.12 4.79 13.42
CA GLY A 64 -6.45 4.63 13.99
C GLY A 64 -7.45 3.82 13.16
N ARG A 65 -7.09 3.39 11.95
CA ARG A 65 -7.94 2.54 11.10
C ARG A 65 -7.46 1.09 11.17
N GLN A 66 -8.39 0.15 11.18
CA GLN A 66 -8.09 -1.27 11.23
C GLN A 66 -8.42 -1.96 9.91
N ILE A 67 -7.52 -2.82 9.44
CA ILE A 67 -7.73 -3.60 8.20
C ILE A 67 -8.94 -4.54 8.35
N ILE A 68 -9.23 -4.98 9.58
CA ILE A 68 -10.36 -5.87 9.86
C ILE A 68 -11.70 -5.23 9.50
N ASP A 69 -11.84 -3.90 9.62
CA ASP A 69 -13.05 -3.19 9.22
C ASP A 69 -13.37 -3.35 7.73
N ASN A 70 -12.33 -3.32 6.89
CA ASN A 70 -12.48 -3.56 5.45
C ASN A 70 -12.83 -5.02 5.14
N VAL A 71 -12.31 -5.97 5.91
CA VAL A 71 -12.64 -7.40 5.75
C VAL A 71 -14.11 -7.64 6.11
N LEU A 72 -14.58 -7.07 7.22
CA LEU A 72 -15.98 -7.18 7.65
C LEU A 72 -16.92 -6.55 6.63
N MET A 73 -16.58 -5.35 6.14
CA MET A 73 -17.36 -4.65 5.13
C MET A 73 -17.45 -5.48 3.83
N ALA A 74 -16.33 -6.04 3.37
CA ALA A 74 -16.31 -6.91 2.19
C ALA A 74 -17.17 -8.17 2.41
N HIS A 75 -17.12 -8.77 3.59
CA HIS A 75 -17.94 -9.92 3.94
C HIS A 75 -19.45 -9.60 3.91
N GLU A 76 -19.83 -8.45 4.49
CA GLU A 76 -21.23 -7.97 4.44
C GLU A 76 -21.73 -7.75 3.00
N TYR A 77 -20.90 -7.11 2.14
CA TYR A 77 -21.26 -6.90 0.74
C TYR A 77 -21.47 -8.22 0.01
N ILE A 78 -20.55 -9.17 0.16
CA ILE A 78 -20.66 -10.50 -0.47
C ILE A 78 -21.92 -11.23 0.05
N HIS A 79 -22.19 -11.15 1.35
CA HIS A 79 -23.38 -11.76 1.93
C HIS A 79 -24.68 -11.15 1.38
N ARG A 80 -24.74 -9.80 1.23
CA ARG A 80 -25.87 -9.11 0.61
C ARG A 80 -26.05 -9.49 -0.86
N LEU A 81 -24.95 -9.61 -1.63
CA LEU A 81 -24.99 -10.04 -3.02
C LEU A 81 -25.59 -11.46 -3.15
N ASN A 82 -25.17 -12.38 -2.28
CA ASN A 82 -25.66 -13.75 -2.29
C ASN A 82 -27.14 -13.86 -1.91
N ARG A 83 -27.66 -12.97 -1.05
CA ARG A 83 -29.08 -12.93 -0.67
C ARG A 83 -29.99 -12.33 -1.74
N LYS A 84 -29.47 -11.42 -2.56
CA LYS A 84 -30.25 -10.67 -3.58
C LYS A 84 -30.35 -11.45 -4.90
N ARG A 85 -30.60 -12.75 -4.84
CA ARG A 85 -30.66 -13.65 -6.01
C ARG A 85 -31.87 -13.43 -6.93
N ASN A 86 -32.91 -12.74 -6.46
CA ASN A 86 -34.16 -12.53 -7.20
C ASN A 86 -34.43 -11.03 -7.36
N GLY A 87 -34.15 -10.47 -8.52
CA GLY A 87 -34.43 -9.07 -8.86
C GLY A 87 -34.00 -8.75 -10.30
N LYS A 88 -34.58 -7.66 -10.85
CA LYS A 88 -34.23 -7.16 -12.20
C LYS A 88 -32.81 -6.56 -12.28
N GLU A 89 -32.17 -6.25 -11.13
CA GLU A 89 -30.85 -5.65 -11.07
C GLU A 89 -29.81 -6.70 -10.70
N SER A 90 -28.77 -6.78 -11.49
CA SER A 90 -27.61 -7.64 -11.23
C SER A 90 -26.47 -6.81 -10.62
N TYR A 91 -25.82 -7.34 -9.59
CA TYR A 91 -24.67 -6.74 -8.94
C TYR A 91 -23.45 -7.61 -9.11
N MET A 92 -22.28 -6.99 -9.20
CA MET A 92 -21.01 -7.68 -9.32
C MET A 92 -20.01 -7.07 -8.35
N ALA A 93 -19.25 -7.91 -7.64
CA ALA A 93 -18.10 -7.49 -6.86
C ALA A 93 -16.82 -7.81 -7.64
N ILE A 94 -15.96 -6.81 -7.82
CA ILE A 94 -14.67 -6.97 -8.50
C ILE A 94 -13.57 -6.74 -7.47
N LYS A 95 -12.69 -7.73 -7.30
CA LYS A 95 -11.46 -7.58 -6.52
C LYS A 95 -10.31 -7.27 -7.48
N LEU A 96 -9.68 -6.11 -7.28
CA LEU A 96 -8.47 -5.72 -8.01
C LEU A 96 -7.27 -5.92 -7.10
N ASP A 97 -6.24 -6.57 -7.62
CA ASP A 97 -4.98 -6.80 -6.93
C ASP A 97 -3.82 -6.43 -7.86
N MET A 98 -2.97 -5.51 -7.41
CA MET A 98 -1.80 -5.07 -8.16
C MET A 98 -0.56 -5.80 -7.67
N SER A 99 -0.01 -6.68 -8.50
CA SER A 99 1.29 -7.29 -8.21
C SER A 99 2.38 -6.20 -8.19
N LYS A 100 3.27 -6.25 -7.19
CA LYS A 100 4.37 -5.28 -7.05
C LYS A 100 3.90 -3.81 -7.11
N ALA A 101 2.83 -3.49 -6.40
CA ALA A 101 2.18 -2.17 -6.45
C ALA A 101 3.16 -0.99 -6.27
N TYR A 102 4.13 -1.11 -5.36
CA TYR A 102 5.12 -0.05 -5.12
C TYR A 102 6.07 0.17 -6.29
N ASP A 103 6.42 -0.89 -7.03
CA ASP A 103 7.33 -0.80 -8.18
C ASP A 103 6.65 -0.14 -9.39
N HIS A 104 5.31 -0.12 -9.41
CA HIS A 104 4.51 0.49 -10.47
C HIS A 104 4.15 1.97 -10.20
N VAL A 105 4.51 2.52 -9.06
CA VAL A 105 4.25 3.94 -8.77
C VAL A 105 5.30 4.80 -9.48
N GLU A 106 4.86 5.60 -10.44
CA GLU A 106 5.72 6.56 -11.15
C GLU A 106 5.99 7.79 -10.30
N TRP A 107 7.26 8.19 -10.19
CA TRP A 107 7.68 9.36 -9.43
C TRP A 107 7.02 10.66 -9.92
N GLY A 108 6.88 10.81 -11.26
CA GLY A 108 6.20 11.97 -11.85
C GLY A 108 4.72 12.06 -11.50
N PHE A 109 4.05 10.94 -11.39
CA PHE A 109 2.67 10.88 -10.93
C PHE A 109 2.56 11.25 -9.45
N LEU A 110 3.44 10.72 -8.61
CA LEU A 110 3.47 11.02 -7.19
C LEU A 110 3.71 12.53 -6.95
N ALA A 111 4.68 13.13 -7.65
CA ALA A 111 4.97 14.55 -7.56
C ALA A 111 3.73 15.41 -7.90
N LYS A 112 3.04 15.11 -9.00
CA LYS A 112 1.82 15.83 -9.40
C LYS A 112 0.68 15.68 -8.39
N ILE A 113 0.53 14.52 -7.76
CA ILE A 113 -0.47 14.33 -6.70
C ILE A 113 -0.11 15.18 -5.48
N MET A 114 1.15 15.16 -5.06
CA MET A 114 1.60 15.96 -3.91
C MET A 114 1.42 17.45 -4.16
N GLU A 115 1.72 17.93 -5.37
CA GLU A 115 1.47 19.32 -5.77
C GLU A 115 -0.03 19.67 -5.70
N LYS A 116 -0.91 18.79 -6.19
CA LYS A 116 -2.37 18.98 -6.09
C LYS A 116 -2.92 18.92 -4.66
N MET A 117 -2.20 18.34 -3.74
CA MET A 117 -2.50 18.31 -2.31
C MET A 117 -1.84 19.46 -1.54
N ASP A 118 -1.36 20.50 -2.25
CA ASP A 118 -0.69 21.69 -1.70
C ASP A 118 0.56 21.36 -0.85
N PHE A 119 1.26 20.28 -1.15
CA PHE A 119 2.58 20.07 -0.59
C PHE A 119 3.59 20.97 -1.30
N CYS A 120 4.28 21.84 -0.54
CA CYS A 120 5.42 22.60 -1.04
C CYS A 120 6.56 21.65 -1.40
N MET A 121 6.95 21.61 -2.66
CA MET A 121 8.11 20.85 -3.15
C MET A 121 9.33 21.74 -3.28
#